data_829cce8b76a9abc41837d40729a6316f
#
_entry.id   829cce8b76a9abc41837d40729a6316f
#
_cell.length_a   1.000
_cell.length_b   1.000
_cell.length_c   1.000
_cell.angle_alpha   90.00
_cell.angle_beta   90.00
_cell.angle_gamma   90.00
#
_symmetry.space_group_name_H-M   'P 1'
#
loop_
_entity.id
_entity.type
_entity.pdbx_description
1 polymer ?
#
loop_
_entity_poly.entity_id
_entity_poly.type
_entity_poly.pdbx_seq_one_letter_code
_entity_poly.pdbx_strand_id
1 'polypeptide(L)'
;MVRLDSIKLLVKNDVINSYGDQFLNTSTCNSEGILLSDKASLNKTGLNGFKNVIIDKRNDTASFEFSAKILGSDYFEGINQNTIHKAIENINKTGLIDLNVNKFLDTAKILRVDITDNIRPEINGEIFYKTLASLPIAKKYHTDLFNTKSNLGVVYKGTQKTVRDRIIFYDKTIDLIKDKSLRQSPYANQLFKQFQNVVRVESNHSEFKGIRKHLGTQNLLDALKTDIKPNYDVFSRITDKTNDIDLRLFSQFE
;
A
#
# COMPACT_ATOMS: atom_id res chain seq x y z
N MET A 1 12.71 9.09 0.48
CA MET A 1 11.26 9.41 0.41
C MET A 1 10.46 8.11 0.49
N VAL A 2 9.49 8.02 1.40
CA VAL A 2 8.62 6.85 1.55
C VAL A 2 7.64 6.77 0.38
N ARG A 3 7.41 5.55 -0.14
CA ARG A 3 6.40 5.25 -1.17
C ARG A 3 5.42 4.22 -0.63
N LEU A 4 4.13 4.42 -0.91
CA LEU A 4 3.06 3.55 -0.45
C LEU A 4 2.32 2.97 -1.67
N ASP A 5 2.03 1.66 -1.64
CA ASP A 5 1.20 1.03 -2.67
C ASP A 5 -0.28 1.05 -2.29
N SER A 6 -0.59 0.87 -1.02
CA SER A 6 -1.97 0.87 -0.52
C SER A 6 -2.02 1.49 0.87
N ILE A 7 -3.12 2.21 1.14
CA ILE A 7 -3.28 2.90 2.41
C ILE A 7 -4.73 2.87 2.87
N LYS A 8 -4.93 2.73 4.19
CA LYS A 8 -6.20 2.98 4.86
C LYS A 8 -6.01 4.12 5.85
N LEU A 9 -6.82 5.15 5.71
CA LEU A 9 -6.77 6.39 6.49
C LEU A 9 -8.02 6.55 7.34
N LEU A 10 -7.87 7.23 8.47
CA LEU A 10 -8.94 7.73 9.31
C LEU A 10 -8.90 9.25 9.31
N VAL A 11 -10.05 9.88 9.12
CA VAL A 11 -10.25 11.34 9.20
C VAL A 11 -11.50 11.65 10.01
N LYS A 12 -11.72 12.92 10.35
CA LYS A 12 -13.02 13.40 10.85
C LYS A 12 -14.00 13.55 9.69
N ASN A 13 -15.31 13.43 9.95
CA ASN A 13 -16.34 13.60 8.91
C ASN A 13 -16.38 15.01 8.33
N ASP A 14 -15.90 16.00 9.04
CA ASP A 14 -15.87 17.41 8.63
C ASP A 14 -14.92 17.72 7.43
N VAL A 15 -14.19 16.70 6.94
CA VAL A 15 -13.43 16.76 5.68
C VAL A 15 -14.29 16.43 4.46
N ILE A 16 -15.50 15.89 4.67
CA ILE A 16 -16.43 15.47 3.61
C ILE A 16 -17.40 16.60 3.36
N ASN A 17 -17.36 17.18 2.16
CA ASN A 17 -18.31 18.20 1.72
C ASN A 17 -19.65 17.56 1.34
N SER A 18 -19.60 16.48 0.55
CA SER A 18 -20.78 15.72 0.10
C SER A 18 -20.41 14.31 -0.35
N TYR A 19 -21.41 13.43 -0.44
CA TYR A 19 -21.29 12.10 -1.05
C TYR A 19 -22.60 11.66 -1.69
N GLY A 20 -22.49 10.79 -2.70
CA GLY A 20 -23.62 10.41 -3.53
C GLY A 20 -24.51 9.31 -2.91
N ASP A 21 -25.65 9.06 -3.56
CA ASP A 21 -26.71 8.15 -3.10
C ASP A 21 -26.30 6.66 -3.03
N GLN A 22 -25.18 6.27 -3.69
CA GLN A 22 -24.66 4.90 -3.60
C GLN A 22 -24.31 4.45 -2.17
N PHE A 23 -24.15 5.37 -1.24
CA PHE A 23 -23.94 5.08 0.18
C PHE A 23 -25.21 4.67 0.90
N LEU A 24 -26.40 5.06 0.40
CA LEU A 24 -27.69 4.80 1.05
C LEU A 24 -28.02 3.30 1.13
N ASN A 25 -27.61 2.52 0.13
CA ASN A 25 -27.88 1.07 0.07
C ASN A 25 -27.02 0.23 1.01
N THR A 26 -26.05 0.83 1.69
CA THR A 26 -25.09 0.15 2.57
C THR A 26 -25.07 0.75 3.97
N SER A 27 -26.11 1.50 4.32
CA SER A 27 -26.26 2.14 5.63
C SER A 27 -26.60 1.12 6.72
N THR A 28 -26.02 1.31 7.90
CA THR A 28 -26.33 0.52 9.09
C THR A 28 -27.04 1.41 10.11
N CYS A 29 -28.22 0.96 10.57
CA CYS A 29 -29.01 1.64 11.60
C CYS A 29 -29.08 0.81 12.88
N ASN A 30 -29.33 1.47 14.02
CA ASN A 30 -29.69 0.77 15.26
C ASN A 30 -31.17 0.33 15.25
N SER A 31 -31.63 -0.31 16.33
CA SER A 31 -33.03 -0.76 16.50
C SER A 31 -34.07 0.38 16.49
N GLU A 32 -33.65 1.61 16.70
CA GLU A 32 -34.48 2.82 16.69
C GLU A 32 -34.48 3.53 15.32
N GLY A 33 -33.80 2.95 14.31
CA GLY A 33 -33.66 3.53 12.98
C GLY A 33 -32.62 4.66 12.88
N ILE A 34 -31.82 4.89 13.94
CA ILE A 34 -30.77 5.89 13.92
C ILE A 34 -29.61 5.39 13.06
N LEU A 35 -29.19 6.19 12.06
CA LEU A 35 -28.08 5.89 11.16
C LEU A 35 -26.75 5.88 11.92
N LEU A 36 -26.11 4.71 11.95
CA LEU A 36 -24.81 4.51 12.61
C LEU A 36 -23.63 4.68 11.67
N SER A 37 -23.72 4.13 10.46
CA SER A 37 -22.67 4.24 9.47
C SER A 37 -23.18 4.07 8.04
N ASP A 38 -22.50 4.75 7.11
CA ASP A 38 -22.64 4.57 5.67
C ASP A 38 -21.37 3.95 5.12
N LYS A 39 -21.51 2.96 4.24
CA LYS A 39 -20.37 2.26 3.65
C LYS A 39 -20.52 2.15 2.13
N ALA A 40 -19.46 2.42 1.41
CA ALA A 40 -19.31 2.08 0.00
C ALA A 40 -18.12 1.14 -0.20
N SER A 41 -18.37 -0.05 -0.76
CA SER A 41 -17.34 -0.98 -1.19
C SER A 41 -17.17 -0.86 -2.71
N LEU A 42 -16.04 -0.31 -3.15
CA LEU A 42 -15.84 0.17 -4.52
C LEU A 42 -15.04 -0.81 -5.38
N ASN A 43 -14.61 -1.94 -4.81
CA ASN A 43 -13.82 -2.96 -5.52
C ASN A 43 -14.52 -3.53 -6.77
N LYS A 44 -15.85 -3.45 -6.83
CA LYS A 44 -16.65 -3.97 -7.96
C LYS A 44 -17.06 -2.90 -8.97
N THR A 45 -16.80 -1.62 -8.70
CA THR A 45 -17.27 -0.49 -9.51
C THR A 45 -16.34 -0.13 -10.66
N GLY A 46 -15.20 -0.81 -10.81
CA GLY A 46 -14.18 -0.50 -11.82
C GLY A 46 -13.37 0.76 -11.53
N LEU A 47 -13.54 1.39 -10.38
CA LEU A 47 -12.75 2.54 -9.96
C LEU A 47 -11.35 2.09 -9.57
N ASN A 48 -10.43 2.32 -10.48
CA ASN A 48 -9.08 1.81 -10.36
C ASN A 48 -8.36 2.40 -9.13
N GLY A 49 -8.13 1.57 -8.13
CA GLY A 49 -7.39 1.94 -6.93
C GLY A 49 -8.22 2.47 -5.75
N PHE A 50 -9.45 2.95 -5.93
CA PHE A 50 -10.31 3.34 -4.83
C PHE A 50 -11.11 2.12 -4.34
N LYS A 51 -10.89 1.68 -3.10
CA LYS A 51 -11.37 0.37 -2.63
C LYS A 51 -12.58 0.46 -1.72
N ASN A 52 -12.54 1.34 -0.73
CA ASN A 52 -13.53 1.35 0.33
C ASN A 52 -13.63 2.71 1.03
N VAL A 53 -14.86 3.08 1.40
CA VAL A 53 -15.16 4.22 2.28
C VAL A 53 -16.16 3.78 3.33
N ILE A 54 -15.94 4.15 4.57
CA ILE A 54 -16.89 3.97 5.67
C ILE A 54 -17.01 5.30 6.39
N ILE A 55 -18.23 5.84 6.48
CA ILE A 55 -18.55 7.06 7.21
C ILE A 55 -19.25 6.63 8.51
N ASP A 56 -18.59 6.79 9.63
CA ASP A 56 -19.12 6.47 10.97
C ASP A 56 -19.72 7.75 11.55
N LYS A 57 -21.06 7.78 11.55
CA LYS A 57 -21.83 8.92 12.06
C LYS A 57 -21.75 9.03 13.59
N ARG A 58 -21.65 7.88 14.28
CA ARG A 58 -21.61 7.84 15.75
C ARG A 58 -20.31 8.40 16.32
N ASN A 59 -19.19 8.10 15.66
CA ASN A 59 -17.87 8.52 16.11
C ASN A 59 -17.36 9.77 15.40
N ASP A 60 -18.18 10.37 14.51
CA ASP A 60 -17.81 11.52 13.69
C ASP A 60 -16.49 11.31 12.92
N THR A 61 -16.32 10.11 12.35
CA THR A 61 -15.11 9.75 11.60
C THR A 61 -15.44 9.06 10.29
N ALA A 62 -14.52 9.16 9.34
CA ALA A 62 -14.56 8.38 8.12
C ALA A 62 -13.24 7.65 7.87
N SER A 63 -13.33 6.45 7.29
CA SER A 63 -12.14 5.72 6.85
C SER A 63 -12.16 5.52 5.35
N PHE A 64 -11.00 5.76 4.73
CA PHE A 64 -10.77 5.66 3.29
C PHE A 64 -9.70 4.62 3.02
N GLU A 65 -9.96 3.72 2.07
CA GLU A 65 -8.99 2.74 1.62
C GLU A 65 -8.79 2.85 0.11
N PHE A 66 -7.55 3.11 -0.31
CA PHE A 66 -7.17 3.22 -1.71
C PHE A 66 -5.73 2.77 -1.94
N SER A 67 -5.38 2.56 -3.20
CA SER A 67 -4.02 2.19 -3.62
C SER A 67 -3.45 3.19 -4.62
N ALA A 68 -2.15 3.11 -4.85
CA ALA A 68 -1.44 3.95 -5.81
C ALA A 68 -2.00 3.85 -7.25
N LYS A 69 -2.79 2.81 -7.57
CA LYS A 69 -3.49 2.70 -8.85
C LYS A 69 -4.41 3.89 -9.15
N ILE A 70 -4.89 4.59 -8.10
CA ILE A 70 -5.70 5.82 -8.24
C ILE A 70 -4.94 6.94 -8.97
N LEU A 71 -3.61 6.88 -9.00
CA LEU A 71 -2.75 7.86 -9.67
C LEU A 71 -2.72 7.70 -11.20
N GLY A 72 -3.27 6.60 -11.74
CA GLY A 72 -3.30 6.33 -13.16
C GLY A 72 -1.90 6.20 -13.77
N SER A 73 -1.49 7.14 -14.65
CA SER A 73 -0.17 7.16 -15.27
C SER A 73 1.00 7.22 -14.29
N ASP A 74 0.76 7.80 -13.10
CA ASP A 74 1.79 7.98 -12.08
C ASP A 74 1.81 6.84 -11.04
N TYR A 75 1.16 5.71 -11.35
CA TYR A 75 1.15 4.53 -10.47
C TYR A 75 2.56 4.05 -10.09
N PHE A 76 3.51 4.18 -11.02
CA PHE A 76 4.92 3.80 -10.78
C PHE A 76 5.54 4.57 -9.61
N GLU A 77 5.20 5.85 -9.46
CA GLU A 77 5.71 6.72 -8.41
C GLU A 77 5.19 6.32 -7.00
N GLY A 78 4.07 5.59 -6.94
CA GLY A 78 3.41 5.28 -5.69
C GLY A 78 2.81 6.51 -5.01
N ILE A 79 2.13 6.30 -3.89
CA ILE A 79 1.66 7.38 -3.03
C ILE A 79 2.85 7.87 -2.20
N ASN A 80 3.25 9.12 -2.40
CA ASN A 80 4.36 9.77 -1.72
C ASN A 80 4.04 11.26 -1.48
N GLN A 81 4.98 12.01 -0.94
CA GLN A 81 4.80 13.44 -0.65
C GLN A 81 4.34 14.26 -1.87
N ASN A 82 4.80 13.91 -3.08
CA ASN A 82 4.51 14.65 -4.31
C ASN A 82 3.19 14.22 -4.97
N THR A 83 2.72 12.98 -4.71
CA THR A 83 1.57 12.39 -5.41
C THR A 83 0.32 12.28 -4.55
N ILE A 84 0.41 12.44 -3.23
CA ILE A 84 -0.73 12.26 -2.32
C ILE A 84 -1.86 13.25 -2.59
N HIS A 85 -1.54 14.50 -2.87
CA HIS A 85 -2.54 15.52 -3.20
C HIS A 85 -3.35 15.11 -4.44
N LYS A 86 -2.66 14.68 -5.51
CA LYS A 86 -3.26 14.15 -6.73
C LYS A 86 -4.13 12.91 -6.45
N ALA A 87 -3.70 12.04 -5.53
CA ALA A 87 -4.49 10.85 -5.17
C ALA A 87 -5.85 11.24 -4.58
N ILE A 88 -5.92 12.22 -3.68
CA ILE A 88 -7.17 12.69 -3.09
C ILE A 88 -8.03 13.44 -4.11
N GLU A 89 -7.42 14.27 -4.96
CA GLU A 89 -8.14 14.91 -6.09
C GLU A 89 -8.76 13.89 -7.04
N ASN A 90 -8.04 12.78 -7.32
CA ASN A 90 -8.57 11.72 -8.17
C ASN A 90 -9.72 10.95 -7.50
N ILE A 91 -9.75 10.85 -6.16
CA ILE A 91 -10.93 10.38 -5.42
C ILE A 91 -12.11 11.31 -5.68
N ASN A 92 -11.95 12.63 -5.55
CA ASN A 92 -13.01 13.61 -5.84
C ASN A 92 -13.51 13.51 -7.29
N LYS A 93 -12.61 13.32 -8.26
CA LYS A 93 -12.98 13.16 -9.69
C LYS A 93 -13.82 11.91 -9.97
N THR A 94 -13.91 10.95 -9.04
CA THR A 94 -14.84 9.82 -9.20
C THR A 94 -16.31 10.23 -9.11
N GLY A 95 -16.62 11.39 -8.54
CA GLY A 95 -17.97 11.87 -8.29
C GLY A 95 -18.71 11.13 -7.16
N LEU A 96 -18.06 10.19 -6.48
CA LEU A 96 -18.66 9.40 -5.40
C LEU A 96 -18.70 10.17 -4.09
N ILE A 97 -17.68 10.96 -3.84
CA ILE A 97 -17.50 11.74 -2.64
C ILE A 97 -16.70 12.99 -2.98
N ASP A 98 -17.05 14.09 -2.35
CA ASP A 98 -16.32 15.36 -2.44
C ASP A 98 -15.63 15.64 -1.11
N LEU A 99 -14.31 15.79 -1.15
CA LEU A 99 -13.44 15.97 0.01
C LEU A 99 -12.75 17.33 -0.03
N ASN A 100 -12.70 18.00 1.11
CA ASN A 100 -11.78 19.11 1.30
C ASN A 100 -10.34 18.56 1.37
N VAL A 101 -9.61 18.64 0.26
CA VAL A 101 -8.29 18.00 0.10
C VAL A 101 -7.29 18.43 1.16
N ASN A 102 -7.15 19.73 1.41
CA ASN A 102 -6.19 20.26 2.37
C ASN A 102 -6.52 19.77 3.80
N LYS A 103 -7.77 19.92 4.21
CA LYS A 103 -8.21 19.48 5.53
C LYS A 103 -8.09 17.98 5.72
N PHE A 104 -8.35 17.20 4.66
CA PHE A 104 -8.15 15.76 4.65
C PHE A 104 -6.69 15.42 4.91
N LEU A 105 -5.75 16.01 4.16
CA LEU A 105 -4.33 15.75 4.29
C LEU A 105 -3.77 16.14 5.66
N ASP A 106 -4.20 17.28 6.20
CA ASP A 106 -3.74 17.79 7.49
C ASP A 106 -4.17 16.92 8.68
N THR A 107 -5.33 16.25 8.56
CA THR A 107 -5.95 15.51 9.68
C THR A 107 -5.85 14.00 9.56
N ALA A 108 -5.50 13.46 8.39
CA ALA A 108 -5.49 12.03 8.10
C ALA A 108 -4.50 11.26 8.95
N LYS A 109 -5.00 10.16 9.57
CA LYS A 109 -4.20 9.20 10.34
C LYS A 109 -4.15 7.86 9.63
N ILE A 110 -2.98 7.27 9.58
CA ILE A 110 -2.76 5.96 8.94
C ILE A 110 -3.28 4.86 9.86
N LEU A 111 -4.22 4.04 9.37
CA LEU A 111 -4.71 2.81 10.01
C LEU A 111 -4.03 1.55 9.49
N ARG A 112 -3.72 1.54 8.18
CA ARG A 112 -2.99 0.47 7.50
C ARG A 112 -2.22 1.05 6.34
N VAL A 113 -1.06 0.48 6.07
CA VAL A 113 -0.22 0.89 4.96
C VAL A 113 0.59 -0.28 4.40
N ASP A 114 0.68 -0.34 3.08
CA ASP A 114 1.61 -1.18 2.34
C ASP A 114 2.74 -0.26 1.83
N ILE A 115 3.93 -0.38 2.44
CA ILE A 115 5.10 0.40 2.06
C ILE A 115 5.79 -0.33 0.93
N THR A 116 6.18 0.40 -0.12
CA THR A 116 6.71 -0.21 -1.34
C THR A 116 7.98 0.46 -1.83
N ASP A 117 8.88 -0.36 -2.37
CA ASP A 117 10.04 0.06 -3.15
C ASP A 117 10.09 -0.71 -4.46
N ASN A 118 10.60 -0.07 -5.50
CA ASN A 118 10.83 -0.67 -6.81
C ASN A 118 12.33 -0.78 -7.04
N ILE A 119 12.82 -2.01 -7.24
CA ILE A 119 14.24 -2.25 -7.56
C ILE A 119 14.36 -2.90 -8.93
N ARG A 120 15.49 -2.67 -9.61
CA ARG A 120 15.85 -3.33 -10.86
C ARG A 120 17.14 -4.11 -10.64
N PRO A 121 17.03 -5.43 -10.32
CA PRO A 121 18.22 -6.24 -10.10
C PRO A 121 19.02 -6.33 -11.41
N GLU A 122 20.36 -6.27 -11.31
CA GLU A 122 21.27 -6.44 -12.44
C GLU A 122 21.34 -7.90 -12.93
N ILE A 123 20.89 -8.83 -12.10
CA ILE A 123 20.88 -10.26 -12.39
C ILE A 123 19.49 -10.73 -12.82
N ASN A 124 19.45 -11.86 -13.52
CA ASN A 124 18.18 -12.49 -13.90
C ASN A 124 17.24 -12.66 -12.70
N GLY A 125 15.97 -12.30 -12.88
CA GLY A 125 14.98 -12.30 -11.80
C GLY A 125 14.85 -13.65 -11.09
N GLU A 126 14.90 -14.77 -11.80
CA GLU A 126 14.83 -16.11 -11.18
C GLU A 126 16.04 -16.37 -10.27
N ILE A 127 17.24 -16.01 -10.71
CA ILE A 127 18.47 -16.11 -9.91
C ILE A 127 18.34 -15.21 -8.69
N PHE A 128 17.88 -13.97 -8.86
CA PHE A 128 17.66 -13.01 -7.79
C PHE A 128 16.76 -13.58 -6.68
N TYR A 129 15.60 -14.15 -7.04
CA TYR A 129 14.69 -14.73 -6.05
C TYR A 129 15.23 -15.99 -5.38
N LYS A 130 15.97 -16.86 -6.11
CA LYS A 130 16.64 -18.02 -5.52
C LYS A 130 17.71 -17.58 -4.52
N THR A 131 18.48 -16.55 -4.85
CA THR A 131 19.49 -15.96 -3.95
C THR A 131 18.80 -15.42 -2.69
N LEU A 132 17.75 -14.61 -2.83
CA LEU A 132 16.98 -14.15 -1.67
C LEU A 132 16.48 -15.32 -0.81
N ALA A 133 15.90 -16.36 -1.43
CA ALA A 133 15.34 -17.51 -0.70
C ALA A 133 16.39 -18.31 0.07
N SER A 134 17.67 -18.25 -0.33
CA SER A 134 18.79 -18.93 0.31
C SER A 134 19.47 -18.12 1.41
N LEU A 135 19.10 -16.86 1.62
CA LEU A 135 19.72 -16.04 2.65
C LEU A 135 19.46 -16.60 4.05
N PRO A 136 20.46 -16.56 4.93
CA PRO A 136 20.26 -16.87 6.34
C PRO A 136 19.24 -15.93 6.98
N ILE A 137 18.31 -16.48 7.74
CA ILE A 137 17.27 -15.71 8.42
C ILE A 137 17.21 -16.06 9.90
N ALA A 138 16.78 -15.10 10.72
CA ALA A 138 16.60 -15.31 12.13
C ALA A 138 15.50 -16.38 12.39
N LYS A 139 15.71 -17.25 13.38
CA LYS A 139 14.87 -18.45 13.70
C LYS A 139 13.37 -18.19 13.81
N LYS A 140 12.97 -16.97 14.12
CA LYS A 140 11.55 -16.56 14.24
C LYS A 140 10.86 -16.27 12.91
N TYR A 141 11.58 -16.37 11.79
CA TYR A 141 11.04 -16.17 10.43
C TYR A 141 11.19 -17.43 9.60
N HIS A 142 10.43 -17.51 8.53
CA HIS A 142 10.57 -18.48 7.46
C HIS A 142 10.44 -17.82 6.09
N THR A 143 10.95 -18.48 5.07
CA THR A 143 10.97 -18.02 3.70
C THR A 143 10.13 -18.94 2.83
N ASP A 144 9.25 -18.38 2.03
CA ASP A 144 8.53 -19.10 0.99
C ASP A 144 8.93 -18.54 -0.38
N LEU A 145 9.48 -19.39 -1.25
CA LEU A 145 9.72 -19.08 -2.66
C LEU A 145 8.52 -19.53 -3.47
N PHE A 146 7.97 -18.65 -4.27
CA PHE A 146 6.94 -19.00 -5.25
C PHE A 146 7.43 -18.73 -6.67
N ASN A 147 7.41 -19.78 -7.50
CA ASN A 147 7.82 -19.73 -8.91
C ASN A 147 6.80 -20.49 -9.74
N THR A 148 5.81 -19.77 -10.26
CA THR A 148 4.78 -20.30 -11.15
C THR A 148 4.67 -19.41 -12.39
N LYS A 149 4.05 -19.90 -13.46
CA LYS A 149 3.77 -19.09 -14.68
C LYS A 149 3.05 -17.77 -14.38
N SER A 150 2.38 -17.70 -13.25
CA SER A 150 1.57 -16.56 -12.86
C SER A 150 2.12 -15.81 -11.65
N ASN A 151 3.24 -16.24 -11.05
CA ASN A 151 3.77 -15.65 -9.84
C ASN A 151 5.25 -15.99 -9.67
N LEU A 152 6.07 -14.98 -9.46
CA LEU A 152 7.49 -15.15 -9.18
C LEU A 152 7.90 -14.21 -8.05
N GLY A 153 8.45 -14.77 -6.97
CA GLY A 153 8.89 -13.96 -5.84
C GLY A 153 9.21 -14.75 -4.58
N VAL A 154 9.58 -14.03 -3.55
CA VAL A 154 9.94 -14.54 -2.22
C VAL A 154 9.18 -13.77 -1.16
N VAL A 155 8.64 -14.46 -0.16
CA VAL A 155 8.07 -13.86 1.02
C VAL A 155 8.80 -14.33 2.27
N TYR A 156 9.15 -13.39 3.13
CA TYR A 156 9.63 -13.65 4.49
C TYR A 156 8.52 -13.26 5.47
N LYS A 157 8.21 -14.14 6.38
CA LYS A 157 7.16 -13.91 7.38
C LYS A 157 7.47 -14.63 8.69
N GLY A 158 6.89 -14.14 9.78
CA GLY A 158 7.06 -14.76 11.10
C GLY A 158 6.52 -16.18 11.15
N THR A 159 7.21 -17.05 11.89
CA THR A 159 6.78 -18.43 12.18
C THR A 159 5.60 -18.49 13.15
N GLN A 160 5.40 -17.43 13.94
CA GLN A 160 4.33 -17.31 14.94
C GLN A 160 3.47 -16.09 14.67
N LYS A 161 2.21 -16.13 15.07
CA LYS A 161 1.25 -14.99 14.92
C LYS A 161 1.70 -13.71 15.63
N THR A 162 2.56 -13.82 16.64
CA THR A 162 3.12 -12.69 17.39
C THR A 162 4.23 -11.97 16.62
N VAL A 163 4.85 -12.63 15.65
CA VAL A 163 5.89 -12.05 14.76
C VAL A 163 5.21 -11.51 13.52
N ARG A 164 4.99 -10.21 13.47
CA ARG A 164 4.16 -9.54 12.44
C ARG A 164 4.93 -8.94 11.29
N ASP A 165 6.25 -8.85 11.42
CA ASP A 165 7.09 -8.39 10.31
C ASP A 165 6.93 -9.35 9.12
N ARG A 166 6.54 -8.79 7.98
CA ARG A 166 6.42 -9.51 6.71
C ARG A 166 6.95 -8.62 5.61
N ILE A 167 7.77 -9.17 4.75
CA ILE A 167 8.24 -8.52 3.54
C ILE A 167 8.13 -9.47 2.36
N ILE A 168 7.72 -8.96 1.22
CA ILE A 168 7.58 -9.71 -0.01
C ILE A 168 8.37 -9.03 -1.12
N PHE A 169 9.07 -9.84 -1.91
CA PHE A 169 9.75 -9.46 -3.14
C PHE A 169 9.07 -10.19 -4.29
N TYR A 170 8.60 -9.50 -5.30
CA TYR A 170 7.89 -10.14 -6.41
C TYR A 170 8.04 -9.39 -7.74
N ASP A 171 7.88 -10.15 -8.85
CA ASP A 171 7.89 -9.59 -10.19
C ASP A 171 6.64 -8.75 -10.43
N LYS A 172 6.84 -7.43 -10.51
CA LYS A 172 5.73 -6.49 -10.70
C LYS A 172 5.17 -6.52 -12.12
N THR A 173 5.97 -6.91 -13.11
CA THR A 173 5.50 -7.07 -14.49
C THR A 173 4.47 -8.19 -14.58
N ILE A 174 4.77 -9.35 -13.98
CA ILE A 174 3.86 -10.49 -13.93
C ILE A 174 2.55 -10.11 -13.18
N ASP A 175 2.67 -9.39 -12.07
CA ASP A 175 1.51 -8.93 -11.28
C ASP A 175 0.60 -7.99 -12.09
N LEU A 176 1.17 -7.04 -12.83
CA LEU A 176 0.42 -6.12 -13.70
C LEU A 176 -0.33 -6.84 -14.82
N ILE A 177 0.27 -7.87 -15.42
CA ILE A 177 -0.36 -8.65 -16.50
C ILE A 177 -1.66 -9.32 -16.00
N LYS A 178 -1.77 -9.66 -14.73
CA LYS A 178 -2.98 -10.26 -14.15
C LYS A 178 -4.09 -9.24 -13.88
N ASP A 179 -3.74 -8.00 -13.64
CA ASP A 179 -4.72 -6.97 -13.31
C ASP A 179 -5.49 -6.52 -14.55
N LYS A 180 -6.74 -7.03 -14.67
CA LYS A 180 -7.61 -6.71 -15.80
C LYS A 180 -7.88 -5.20 -15.92
N SER A 181 -8.06 -4.50 -14.81
CA SER A 181 -8.38 -3.07 -14.79
C SER A 181 -7.21 -2.23 -15.30
N LEU A 182 -5.98 -2.57 -14.90
CA LEU A 182 -4.77 -1.91 -15.39
C LEU A 182 -4.50 -2.21 -16.85
N ARG A 183 -4.71 -3.46 -17.30
CA ARG A 183 -4.54 -3.83 -18.73
C ARG A 183 -5.49 -3.09 -19.66
N GLN A 184 -6.68 -2.77 -19.19
CA GLN A 184 -7.70 -2.04 -19.94
C GLN A 184 -7.60 -0.51 -19.76
N SER A 185 -6.70 -0.03 -18.93
CA SER A 185 -6.50 1.40 -18.71
C SER A 185 -5.81 2.06 -19.92
N PRO A 186 -6.06 3.34 -20.18
CA PRO A 186 -5.36 4.09 -21.24
C PRO A 186 -3.84 4.19 -20.98
N TYR A 187 -3.39 3.91 -19.77
CA TYR A 187 -1.99 3.97 -19.34
C TYR A 187 -1.27 2.62 -19.38
N ALA A 188 -1.93 1.54 -19.82
CA ALA A 188 -1.41 0.17 -19.76
C ALA A 188 0.00 0.05 -20.36
N ASN A 189 0.20 0.50 -21.60
CA ASN A 189 1.48 0.42 -22.30
C ASN A 189 2.60 1.20 -21.58
N GLN A 190 2.29 2.37 -21.05
CA GLN A 190 3.23 3.17 -20.27
C GLN A 190 3.64 2.44 -19.00
N LEU A 191 2.67 1.93 -18.26
CA LEU A 191 2.90 1.21 -17.00
C LEU A 191 3.71 -0.07 -17.23
N PHE A 192 3.39 -0.86 -18.25
CA PHE A 192 4.17 -2.06 -18.58
C PHE A 192 5.64 -1.71 -18.89
N LYS A 193 5.89 -0.64 -19.62
CA LYS A 193 7.25 -0.16 -19.89
C LYS A 193 7.99 0.29 -18.62
N GLN A 194 7.29 1.01 -17.73
CA GLN A 194 7.86 1.49 -16.46
C GLN A 194 8.18 0.35 -15.49
N PHE A 195 7.34 -0.69 -15.43
CA PHE A 195 7.51 -1.83 -14.54
C PHE A 195 8.29 -3.00 -15.16
N GLN A 196 8.81 -2.85 -16.37
CA GLN A 196 9.63 -3.88 -16.99
C GLN A 196 10.88 -4.17 -16.14
N ASN A 197 11.10 -5.45 -15.82
CA ASN A 197 12.21 -5.92 -14.97
C ASN A 197 12.23 -5.30 -13.57
N VAL A 198 11.07 -4.90 -13.05
CA VAL A 198 10.96 -4.37 -11.71
C VAL A 198 10.59 -5.49 -10.73
N VAL A 199 11.41 -5.65 -9.71
CA VAL A 199 11.07 -6.36 -8.49
C VAL A 199 10.46 -5.36 -7.53
N ARG A 200 9.23 -5.61 -7.10
CA ARG A 200 8.60 -4.83 -6.05
C ARG A 200 8.87 -5.44 -4.69
N VAL A 201 9.24 -4.59 -3.76
CA VAL A 201 9.43 -4.94 -2.36
C VAL A 201 8.29 -4.31 -1.57
N GLU A 202 7.58 -5.09 -0.77
CA GLU A 202 6.46 -4.58 0.02
C GLU A 202 6.50 -5.10 1.45
N SER A 203 6.22 -4.21 2.42
CA SER A 203 5.90 -4.57 3.79
C SER A 203 4.54 -4.01 4.19
N ASN A 204 3.74 -4.81 4.91
CA ASN A 204 2.41 -4.43 5.38
C ASN A 204 2.44 -4.08 6.87
N HIS A 205 1.85 -2.95 7.23
CA HIS A 205 1.73 -2.48 8.61
C HIS A 205 0.28 -2.10 8.88
N SER A 206 -0.40 -2.87 9.74
CA SER A 206 -1.84 -2.72 10.03
C SER A 206 -2.16 -2.31 11.47
N GLU A 207 -1.14 -2.09 12.30
CA GLU A 207 -1.34 -1.70 13.70
C GLU A 207 -0.62 -0.40 14.01
N PHE A 208 -1.24 0.40 14.86
CA PHE A 208 -0.69 1.68 15.30
C PHE A 208 0.75 1.59 15.81
N LYS A 209 1.05 0.53 16.61
CA LYS A 209 2.40 0.31 17.11
C LYS A 209 3.39 0.01 15.99
N GLY A 210 3.00 -0.81 15.01
CA GLY A 210 3.81 -1.12 13.83
C GLY A 210 4.04 0.10 12.95
N ILE A 211 2.98 0.85 12.66
CA ILE A 211 3.05 2.07 11.84
C ILE A 211 4.01 3.08 12.49
N ARG A 212 3.86 3.39 13.79
CA ARG A 212 4.76 4.30 14.50
C ARG A 212 6.20 3.80 14.55
N LYS A 213 6.40 2.48 14.70
CA LYS A 213 7.75 1.88 14.71
C LYS A 213 8.47 2.10 13.36
N HIS A 214 7.74 1.99 12.24
CA HIS A 214 8.33 2.00 10.90
C HIS A 214 8.26 3.36 10.19
N LEU A 215 7.33 4.22 10.56
CA LEU A 215 7.16 5.55 9.97
C LEU A 215 7.38 6.70 10.96
N GLY A 216 7.66 6.39 12.23
CA GLY A 216 7.85 7.41 13.28
C GLY A 216 6.56 8.08 13.75
N THR A 217 5.52 8.07 12.94
CA THR A 217 4.26 8.78 13.16
C THR A 217 3.07 8.03 12.58
N GLN A 218 1.85 8.48 12.90
CA GLN A 218 0.61 8.06 12.26
C GLN A 218 -0.01 9.18 11.40
N ASN A 219 0.47 10.42 11.54
CA ASN A 219 0.04 11.50 10.67
C ASN A 219 0.52 11.21 9.24
N LEU A 220 -0.38 11.35 8.27
CA LEU A 220 -0.09 11.02 6.87
C LEU A 220 1.04 11.86 6.30
N LEU A 221 0.95 13.19 6.43
CA LEU A 221 1.93 14.10 5.84
C LEU A 221 3.32 13.94 6.48
N ASP A 222 3.38 13.75 7.79
CA ASP A 222 4.65 13.54 8.50
C ASP A 222 5.29 12.21 8.10
N ALA A 223 4.47 11.15 7.95
CA ALA A 223 4.94 9.85 7.50
C ALA A 223 5.54 9.90 6.09
N LEU A 224 4.93 10.67 5.17
CA LEU A 224 5.42 10.81 3.80
C LEU A 224 6.70 11.65 3.68
N LYS A 225 6.98 12.50 4.67
CA LYS A 225 8.20 13.32 4.74
C LYS A 225 9.40 12.60 5.34
N THR A 226 9.19 11.43 5.96
CA THR A 226 10.28 10.72 6.63
C THR A 226 11.32 10.20 5.65
N ASP A 227 12.59 10.23 6.05
CA ASP A 227 13.72 9.64 5.30
C ASP A 227 14.02 8.21 5.75
N ILE A 228 13.19 7.63 6.60
CA ILE A 228 13.33 6.24 7.03
C ILE A 228 13.14 5.32 5.83
N LYS A 229 13.91 4.21 5.79
CA LYS A 229 13.79 3.14 4.78
C LYS A 229 13.11 1.90 5.41
N PRO A 230 11.77 1.88 5.58
CA PRO A 230 11.09 0.85 6.39
C PRO A 230 11.26 -0.57 5.88
N ASN A 231 11.25 -0.77 4.54
CA ASN A 231 11.47 -2.09 3.95
C ASN A 231 12.88 -2.62 4.23
N TYR A 232 13.89 -1.75 4.15
CA TYR A 232 15.25 -2.09 4.52
C TYR A 232 15.34 -2.50 6.01
N ASP A 233 14.72 -1.74 6.91
CA ASP A 233 14.71 -2.04 8.34
C ASP A 233 14.01 -3.37 8.67
N VAL A 234 12.89 -3.67 7.98
CA VAL A 234 12.20 -4.97 8.13
C VAL A 234 13.11 -6.10 7.65
N PHE A 235 13.69 -5.96 6.47
CA PHE A 235 14.54 -6.97 5.86
C PHE A 235 15.80 -7.23 6.70
N SER A 236 16.48 -6.19 7.15
CA SER A 236 17.68 -6.27 8.00
C SER A 236 17.43 -7.01 9.34
N ARG A 237 16.20 -6.89 9.89
CA ARG A 237 15.81 -7.66 11.09
C ARG A 237 15.51 -9.13 10.79
N ILE A 238 15.08 -9.44 9.59
CA ILE A 238 14.76 -10.80 9.15
C ILE A 238 16.04 -11.56 8.85
N THR A 239 16.98 -10.94 8.14
CA THR A 239 18.23 -11.55 7.67
C THR A 239 19.34 -11.47 8.70
N ASP A 240 19.16 -11.58 9.92
CA ASP A 240 20.12 -11.53 11.01
C ASP A 240 21.44 -10.76 10.70
N LYS A 241 21.62 -9.59 11.31
CA LYS A 241 22.73 -8.65 11.05
C LYS A 241 24.16 -9.24 11.24
N THR A 242 24.29 -10.48 11.72
CA THR A 242 25.56 -11.12 12.02
C THR A 242 26.32 -11.66 10.81
N ASN A 243 25.65 -11.73 9.65
CA ASN A 243 26.30 -12.10 8.42
C ASN A 243 26.58 -10.83 7.60
N ASP A 244 27.82 -10.63 7.18
CA ASP A 244 28.24 -9.63 6.19
C ASP A 244 27.60 -9.92 4.82
N ILE A 245 26.27 -9.85 4.79
CA ILE A 245 25.54 -9.86 3.54
C ILE A 245 25.94 -8.58 2.83
N ASP A 246 26.51 -8.75 1.65
CA ASP A 246 26.85 -7.62 0.80
C ASP A 246 25.61 -6.78 0.51
N LEU A 247 25.38 -5.78 1.36
CA LEU A 247 24.24 -4.87 1.29
C LEU A 247 24.23 -4.05 0.00
N ARG A 248 25.25 -4.19 -0.87
CA ARG A 248 25.25 -3.61 -2.22
C ARG A 248 24.11 -4.12 -3.09
N LEU A 249 23.56 -5.31 -2.83
CA LEU A 249 22.31 -5.75 -3.44
C LEU A 249 21.13 -4.81 -3.13
N PHE A 250 21.27 -3.99 -2.09
CA PHE A 250 20.24 -3.06 -1.61
C PHE A 250 20.65 -1.59 -1.72
N SER A 251 21.83 -1.27 -2.23
CA SER A 251 22.24 0.12 -2.53
C SER A 251 21.34 0.77 -3.61
N GLN A 252 20.54 -0.04 -4.31
CA GLN A 252 19.56 0.40 -5.30
C GLN A 252 18.21 0.85 -4.69
N PHE A 253 18.08 0.90 -3.35
CA PHE A 253 16.95 1.54 -2.67
C PHE A 253 17.06 3.08 -2.61
N GLU A 254 17.76 3.69 -3.54
CA GLU A 254 17.85 5.15 -3.69
C GLU A 254 16.65 5.75 -4.42
#